data_1b0a101e6a7221233a13dca00a21db71
#
_entry.id   1b0a101e6a7221233a13dca00a21db71
#
_cell.length_a   1.000
_cell.length_b   1.000
_cell.length_c   1.000
_cell.angle_alpha   90.00
_cell.angle_beta   90.00
_cell.angle_gamma   90.00
#
_symmetry.space_group_name_H-M   'P 1'
#
loop_
_entity.id
_entity.type
_entity.pdbx_description
1 polymer ?
#
loop_
_entity_poly.entity_id
_entity_poly.type
_entity_poly.pdbx_seq_one_letter_code
_entity_poly.pdbx_strand_id
1 'polypeptide(L)'
;MKNRFLTIFVGIFLAIVLVFGGVLGIVVGVKNAKAVVKYGNVMIDEETANYLVSYYKMLYLKELNLSGIAASDRESFWESEADDGKSYAEHFKTAAREYIASVVVAADIYLTHSTYTPDDKLSVALTCEEILKYKAQGDVSLFNEKCEKYGFTYEDFSNAAALLYKAQRAEVILYGEEGENLKNFPEECEKYFSTYSHVSLLFLRDETLVATDAEGNYVKDDEGNVVFRDMTEWERAEREALAEEIRGKISAGSMSADEFEGYLARSDSDEQMSESGYYFNPSATTTALFAESYAEVVDSALDMQIGEYREVDTSVGVCFIYKYERTEAAYADADNPFFSDFYADAVPYLYGEVLAELTPNVKFKDAYEDIDVVAIPMIEEFYIREFKSAKK
;
A
#
# COMPACT_ATOMS: atom_id res chain seq x y z
N MET A 1 -32.01 33.43 48.67
CA MET A 1 -31.45 32.05 48.63
C MET A 1 -30.91 31.62 47.26
N LYS A 2 -31.53 32.01 46.12
CA LYS A 2 -31.06 31.65 44.77
C LYS A 2 -29.61 32.07 44.42
N ASN A 3 -29.17 33.26 44.84
CA ASN A 3 -27.84 33.78 44.47
C ASN A 3 -26.69 33.04 45.20
N ARG A 4 -26.90 32.53 46.42
CA ARG A 4 -25.85 31.80 47.14
C ARG A 4 -25.57 30.42 46.52
N PHE A 5 -26.63 29.77 46.03
CA PHE A 5 -26.48 28.43 45.37
C PHE A 5 -25.73 28.58 44.04
N LEU A 6 -26.01 29.60 43.24
CA LEU A 6 -25.33 29.88 41.99
C LEU A 6 -23.84 30.21 42.23
N THR A 7 -23.50 31.00 43.25
CA THR A 7 -22.13 31.37 43.59
C THR A 7 -21.31 30.17 44.04
N ILE A 8 -21.93 29.26 44.84
CA ILE A 8 -21.28 28.03 45.28
C ILE A 8 -21.09 27.06 44.08
N PHE A 9 -22.09 26.95 43.19
CA PHE A 9 -22.00 26.08 42.01
C PHE A 9 -20.93 26.59 41.01
N VAL A 10 -20.84 27.87 40.75
CA VAL A 10 -19.80 28.48 39.91
C VAL A 10 -18.43 28.34 40.55
N GLY A 11 -18.33 28.49 41.88
CA GLY A 11 -17.06 28.30 42.60
C GLY A 11 -16.55 26.85 42.53
N ILE A 12 -17.44 25.86 42.68
CA ILE A 12 -17.10 24.44 42.57
C ILE A 12 -16.74 24.10 41.12
N PHE A 13 -17.49 24.59 40.12
CA PHE A 13 -17.20 24.39 38.71
C PHE A 13 -15.83 24.97 38.31
N LEU A 14 -15.51 26.19 38.75
CA LEU A 14 -14.20 26.82 38.52
C LEU A 14 -13.07 26.05 39.22
N ALA A 15 -13.29 25.55 40.43
CA ALA A 15 -12.29 24.73 41.14
C ALA A 15 -12.05 23.39 40.40
N ILE A 16 -13.11 22.74 39.88
CA ILE A 16 -13.01 21.53 39.08
C ILE A 16 -12.25 21.82 37.78
N VAL A 17 -12.57 22.92 37.08
CA VAL A 17 -11.87 23.28 35.82
C VAL A 17 -10.41 23.59 36.08
N LEU A 18 -10.07 24.27 37.20
CA LEU A 18 -8.68 24.58 37.58
C LEU A 18 -7.90 23.34 37.98
N VAL A 19 -8.52 22.38 38.70
CA VAL A 19 -7.87 21.11 39.07
C VAL A 19 -7.67 20.23 37.82
N PHE A 20 -8.70 20.09 37.01
CA PHE A 20 -8.57 19.31 35.75
C PHE A 20 -7.63 19.98 34.75
N GLY A 21 -7.70 21.28 34.59
CA GLY A 21 -6.80 22.05 33.73
C GLY A 21 -5.34 21.99 34.20
N GLY A 22 -5.10 22.04 35.53
CA GLY A 22 -3.78 21.88 36.12
C GLY A 22 -3.22 20.46 35.94
N VAL A 23 -4.02 19.43 36.16
CA VAL A 23 -3.62 18.04 35.97
C VAL A 23 -3.34 17.75 34.49
N LEU A 24 -4.21 18.21 33.58
CA LEU A 24 -3.96 18.09 32.13
C LEU A 24 -2.68 18.82 31.71
N GLY A 25 -2.43 20.03 32.22
CA GLY A 25 -1.20 20.78 31.91
C GLY A 25 0.07 20.07 32.42
N ILE A 26 0.01 19.44 33.59
CA ILE A 26 1.14 18.67 34.14
C ILE A 26 1.35 17.39 33.33
N VAL A 27 0.29 16.65 33.00
CA VAL A 27 0.37 15.42 32.19
C VAL A 27 0.93 15.71 30.81
N VAL A 28 0.48 16.76 30.13
CA VAL A 28 1.02 17.20 28.83
C VAL A 28 2.48 17.66 28.97
N GLY A 29 2.83 18.37 30.04
CA GLY A 29 4.19 18.81 30.30
C GLY A 29 5.16 17.64 30.52
N VAL A 30 4.75 16.63 31.29
CA VAL A 30 5.55 15.41 31.54
C VAL A 30 5.71 14.60 30.25
N LYS A 31 4.65 14.42 29.48
CA LYS A 31 4.73 13.71 28.15
C LYS A 31 5.65 14.46 27.19
N ASN A 32 5.59 15.78 27.11
CA ASN A 32 6.50 16.57 26.29
C ASN A 32 7.97 16.46 26.72
N ALA A 33 8.24 16.32 28.02
CA ALA A 33 9.61 16.19 28.55
C ALA A 33 10.22 14.83 28.20
N LYS A 34 9.43 13.76 28.22
CA LYS A 34 9.85 12.39 27.90
C LYS A 34 9.84 12.05 26.41
N ALA A 35 9.12 12.83 25.58
CA ALA A 35 9.01 12.51 24.17
C ALA A 35 10.36 12.55 23.47
N VAL A 36 10.69 11.50 22.74
CA VAL A 36 11.88 11.39 21.87
C VAL A 36 11.58 11.69 20.41
N VAL A 37 10.32 11.50 19.97
CA VAL A 37 9.86 11.86 18.61
C VAL A 37 8.58 12.69 18.72
N LYS A 38 8.43 13.69 17.84
CA LYS A 38 7.26 14.57 17.80
C LYS A 38 6.91 15.00 16.38
N TYR A 39 5.60 14.94 16.07
CA TYR A 39 4.99 15.55 14.89
C TYR A 39 3.56 15.97 15.20
N GLY A 40 3.16 17.21 14.86
CA GLY A 40 1.82 17.71 15.12
C GLY A 40 1.35 17.47 16.57
N ASN A 41 0.26 16.75 16.70
CA ASN A 41 -0.36 16.35 17.96
C ASN A 41 0.19 15.03 18.53
N VAL A 42 1.08 14.36 17.81
CA VAL A 42 1.63 13.05 18.18
C VAL A 42 2.99 13.23 18.83
N MET A 43 3.16 12.57 19.98
CA MET A 43 4.43 12.50 20.72
C MET A 43 4.60 11.08 21.23
N ILE A 44 5.78 10.51 21.03
CA ILE A 44 6.17 9.20 21.55
C ILE A 44 7.41 9.30 22.43
N ASP A 45 7.42 8.53 23.49
CA ASP A 45 8.57 8.33 24.38
C ASP A 45 9.50 7.22 23.88
N GLU A 46 10.60 7.02 24.59
CA GLU A 46 11.60 6.02 24.24
C GLU A 46 11.03 4.60 24.24
N GLU A 47 10.24 4.27 25.24
CA GLU A 47 9.65 2.94 25.41
C GLU A 47 8.68 2.59 24.26
N THR A 48 7.86 3.56 23.84
CA THR A 48 7.01 3.41 22.65
C THR A 48 7.85 3.28 21.37
N ALA A 49 8.93 4.07 21.26
CA ALA A 49 9.85 3.96 20.11
C ALA A 49 10.53 2.59 20.08
N ASN A 50 10.95 2.04 21.22
CA ASN A 50 11.55 0.70 21.33
C ASN A 50 10.59 -0.39 20.81
N TYR A 51 9.29 -0.31 21.15
CA TYR A 51 8.30 -1.22 20.58
C TYR A 51 8.23 -1.10 19.06
N LEU A 52 8.14 0.12 18.52
CA LEU A 52 8.04 0.34 17.07
C LEU A 52 9.29 -0.15 16.33
N VAL A 53 10.49 0.07 16.90
CA VAL A 53 11.75 -0.44 16.34
C VAL A 53 11.76 -1.98 16.34
N SER A 54 11.39 -2.59 17.47
CA SER A 54 11.33 -4.06 17.61
C SER A 54 10.33 -4.69 16.63
N TYR A 55 9.18 -4.05 16.44
CA TYR A 55 8.16 -4.44 15.48
C TYR A 55 8.63 -4.27 14.02
N TYR A 56 9.20 -3.12 13.70
CA TYR A 56 9.72 -2.87 12.35
C TYR A 56 10.89 -3.78 11.98
N LYS A 57 11.75 -4.12 12.94
CA LYS A 57 12.82 -5.10 12.73
C LYS A 57 12.28 -6.45 12.24
N MET A 58 11.14 -6.88 12.79
CA MET A 58 10.48 -8.10 12.31
C MET A 58 10.02 -7.98 10.86
N LEU A 59 9.44 -6.83 10.47
CA LEU A 59 9.01 -6.60 9.09
C LEU A 59 10.19 -6.52 8.14
N TYR A 60 11.22 -5.77 8.50
CA TYR A 60 12.44 -5.60 7.71
C TYR A 60 13.17 -6.92 7.44
N LEU A 61 13.35 -7.76 8.47
CA LEU A 61 13.98 -9.06 8.29
C LEU A 61 13.11 -10.04 7.49
N LYS A 62 11.78 -9.90 7.57
CA LYS A 62 10.86 -10.70 6.75
C LYS A 62 10.94 -10.31 5.29
N GLU A 63 11.01 -9.05 4.96
CA GLU A 63 11.17 -8.53 3.61
C GLU A 63 12.48 -9.04 2.97
N LEU A 64 13.56 -9.04 3.73
CA LEU A 64 14.84 -9.62 3.31
C LEU A 64 14.86 -11.17 3.29
N ASN A 65 13.75 -11.84 3.56
CA ASN A 65 13.66 -13.31 3.72
C ASN A 65 14.59 -13.88 4.80
N LEU A 66 14.96 -13.08 5.81
CA LEU A 66 15.93 -13.43 6.86
C LEU A 66 15.29 -13.75 8.22
N SER A 67 13.97 -13.84 8.28
CA SER A 67 13.22 -14.12 9.51
C SER A 67 13.57 -15.48 10.16
N GLY A 68 14.12 -16.42 9.38
CA GLY A 68 14.55 -17.74 9.83
C GLY A 68 16.04 -17.83 10.25
N ILE A 69 16.82 -16.76 10.16
CA ILE A 69 18.24 -16.77 10.52
C ILE A 69 18.39 -16.93 12.04
N ALA A 70 19.26 -17.84 12.47
CA ALA A 70 19.57 -18.06 13.87
C ALA A 70 20.11 -16.79 14.56
N ALA A 71 19.85 -16.63 15.84
CA ALA A 71 20.26 -15.43 16.56
C ALA A 71 21.78 -15.19 16.55
N SER A 72 22.58 -16.26 16.51
CA SER A 72 24.04 -16.22 16.39
C SER A 72 24.54 -15.64 15.07
N ASP A 73 23.73 -15.77 14.00
CA ASP A 73 24.11 -15.31 12.67
C ASP A 73 23.65 -13.88 12.42
N ARG A 74 22.77 -13.34 13.26
CA ARG A 74 22.20 -11.98 13.12
C ARG A 74 23.22 -10.88 13.43
N GLU A 75 24.14 -11.09 14.39
CA GLU A 75 25.15 -10.10 14.72
C GLU A 75 26.10 -9.87 13.53
N SER A 76 26.62 -10.93 12.94
CA SER A 76 27.45 -10.85 11.73
C SER A 76 26.68 -10.30 10.52
N PHE A 77 25.36 -10.53 10.45
CA PHE A 77 24.51 -9.96 9.40
C PHE A 77 24.48 -8.43 9.48
N TRP A 78 24.27 -7.87 10.67
CA TRP A 78 24.20 -6.40 10.82
C TRP A 78 25.48 -5.69 10.44
N GLU A 79 26.63 -6.35 10.60
CA GLU A 79 27.95 -5.82 10.22
C GLU A 79 28.29 -6.03 8.72
N SER A 80 27.57 -6.93 8.04
CA SER A 80 27.82 -7.20 6.63
C SER A 80 27.37 -6.05 5.72
N GLU A 81 28.02 -5.89 4.59
CA GLU A 81 27.73 -4.86 3.60
C GLU A 81 26.58 -5.28 2.69
N ALA A 82 25.67 -4.34 2.40
CA ALA A 82 24.67 -4.43 1.34
C ALA A 82 25.27 -3.99 -0.01
N ASP A 83 24.48 -4.08 -1.09
CA ASP A 83 24.93 -3.82 -2.46
C ASP A 83 25.47 -2.40 -2.70
N ASP A 84 25.10 -1.43 -1.86
CA ASP A 84 25.57 -0.03 -1.94
C ASP A 84 26.81 0.27 -1.10
N GLY A 85 27.40 -0.74 -0.45
CA GLY A 85 28.60 -0.63 0.37
C GLY A 85 28.39 -0.10 1.79
N LYS A 86 27.14 0.08 2.22
CA LYS A 86 26.79 0.37 3.62
C LYS A 86 26.46 -0.93 4.37
N SER A 87 26.63 -0.93 5.68
CA SER A 87 26.21 -2.09 6.50
C SER A 87 24.68 -2.18 6.58
N TYR A 88 24.16 -3.40 6.76
CA TYR A 88 22.74 -3.58 7.05
C TYR A 88 22.31 -2.86 8.35
N ALA A 89 23.21 -2.64 9.29
CA ALA A 89 22.94 -1.84 10.48
C ALA A 89 22.67 -0.36 10.11
N GLU A 90 23.42 0.23 9.20
CA GLU A 90 23.20 1.61 8.74
C GLU A 90 21.90 1.73 7.95
N HIS A 91 21.58 0.76 7.08
CA HIS A 91 20.30 0.69 6.38
C HIS A 91 19.13 0.59 7.36
N PHE A 92 19.23 -0.32 8.32
CA PHE A 92 18.16 -0.49 9.31
C PHE A 92 17.95 0.75 10.16
N LYS A 93 19.00 1.44 10.59
CA LYS A 93 18.89 2.71 11.34
C LYS A 93 18.08 3.74 10.57
N THR A 94 18.40 3.90 9.28
CA THR A 94 17.67 4.82 8.40
C THR A 94 16.22 4.39 8.23
N ALA A 95 15.98 3.15 7.87
CA ALA A 95 14.65 2.60 7.63
C ALA A 95 13.76 2.60 8.89
N ALA A 96 14.31 2.30 10.06
CA ALA A 96 13.57 2.38 11.33
C ALA A 96 13.15 3.81 11.66
N ARG A 97 14.03 4.79 11.40
CA ARG A 97 13.72 6.21 11.58
C ARG A 97 12.60 6.66 10.64
N GLU A 98 12.66 6.28 9.37
CA GLU A 98 11.64 6.58 8.35
C GLU A 98 10.30 5.91 8.70
N TYR A 99 10.34 4.66 9.14
CA TYR A 99 9.14 3.95 9.59
C TYR A 99 8.46 4.66 10.78
N ILE A 100 9.22 5.04 11.81
CA ILE A 100 8.68 5.78 12.95
C ILE A 100 8.10 7.11 12.49
N ALA A 101 8.80 7.84 11.61
CA ALA A 101 8.32 9.09 11.05
C ALA A 101 6.98 8.91 10.33
N SER A 102 6.87 7.87 9.50
CA SER A 102 5.63 7.57 8.76
C SER A 102 4.47 7.23 9.71
N VAL A 103 4.72 6.41 10.74
CA VAL A 103 3.71 6.06 11.75
C VAL A 103 3.21 7.30 12.51
N VAL A 104 4.11 8.20 12.90
CA VAL A 104 3.75 9.41 13.66
C VAL A 104 2.97 10.39 12.80
N VAL A 105 3.38 10.58 11.54
CA VAL A 105 2.67 11.41 10.55
C VAL A 105 1.29 10.83 10.27
N ALA A 106 1.20 9.56 9.97
CA ALA A 106 -0.08 8.88 9.72
C ALA A 106 -1.05 9.00 10.91
N ALA A 107 -0.55 8.83 12.13
CA ALA A 107 -1.38 8.99 13.32
C ALA A 107 -1.84 10.46 13.52
N ASP A 108 -1.04 11.45 13.14
CA ASP A 108 -1.45 12.86 13.19
C ASP A 108 -2.48 13.19 12.10
N ILE A 109 -2.33 12.64 10.90
CA ILE A 109 -3.34 12.72 9.84
C ILE A 109 -4.69 12.20 10.37
N TYR A 110 -4.71 11.01 10.98
CA TYR A 110 -5.91 10.46 11.59
C TYR A 110 -6.52 11.44 12.62
N LEU A 111 -5.71 11.98 13.53
CA LEU A 111 -6.18 12.87 14.61
C LEU A 111 -6.64 14.24 14.09
N THR A 112 -6.14 14.67 12.94
CA THR A 112 -6.52 15.93 12.29
C THR A 112 -7.84 15.81 11.54
N HIS A 113 -8.09 14.67 10.91
CA HIS A 113 -9.24 14.45 10.04
C HIS A 113 -10.34 13.59 10.67
N SER A 114 -10.10 12.99 11.84
CA SER A 114 -11.06 12.12 12.53
C SER A 114 -10.97 12.23 14.05
N THR A 115 -11.91 11.62 14.73
CA THR A 115 -11.95 11.55 16.20
C THR A 115 -11.68 10.12 16.64
N TYR A 116 -10.73 9.94 17.56
CA TYR A 116 -10.47 8.66 18.20
C TYR A 116 -11.61 8.27 19.15
N THR A 117 -12.57 7.52 18.62
CA THR A 117 -13.86 7.21 19.24
C THR A 117 -13.76 6.19 20.39
N PRO A 118 -14.81 6.03 21.21
CA PRO A 118 -14.87 4.94 22.18
C PRO A 118 -14.77 3.54 21.55
N ASP A 119 -15.32 3.34 20.34
CA ASP A 119 -15.24 2.06 19.62
C ASP A 119 -13.81 1.77 19.14
N ASP A 120 -13.07 2.79 18.68
CA ASP A 120 -11.66 2.66 18.32
C ASP A 120 -10.82 2.26 19.54
N LYS A 121 -11.07 2.92 20.69
CA LYS A 121 -10.41 2.58 21.96
C LYS A 121 -10.71 1.15 22.40
N LEU A 122 -11.94 0.71 22.22
CA LEU A 122 -12.36 -0.65 22.52
C LEU A 122 -11.67 -1.66 21.60
N SER A 123 -11.58 -1.39 20.29
CA SER A 123 -10.86 -2.23 19.34
C SER A 123 -9.40 -2.44 19.73
N VAL A 124 -8.72 -1.35 20.10
CA VAL A 124 -7.33 -1.41 20.59
C VAL A 124 -7.23 -2.19 21.89
N ALA A 125 -8.10 -1.90 22.87
CA ALA A 125 -8.09 -2.59 24.16
C ALA A 125 -8.33 -4.09 24.02
N LEU A 126 -9.31 -4.51 23.22
CA LEU A 126 -9.59 -5.94 22.95
C LEU A 126 -8.39 -6.65 22.31
N THR A 127 -7.69 -5.97 21.40
CA THR A 127 -6.48 -6.51 20.77
C THR A 127 -5.35 -6.69 21.78
N CYS A 128 -5.11 -5.67 22.59
CA CYS A 128 -4.08 -5.73 23.64
C CYS A 128 -4.40 -6.80 24.71
N GLU A 129 -5.64 -6.89 25.15
CA GLU A 129 -6.10 -7.91 26.11
C GLU A 129 -5.95 -9.33 25.54
N GLU A 130 -6.25 -9.53 24.27
CA GLU A 130 -6.07 -10.82 23.61
C GLU A 130 -4.58 -11.23 23.61
N ILE A 131 -3.69 -10.33 23.22
CA ILE A 131 -2.25 -10.59 23.22
C ILE A 131 -1.76 -10.86 24.66
N LEU A 132 -2.18 -10.05 25.64
CA LEU A 132 -1.89 -10.27 27.05
C LEU A 132 -2.35 -11.67 27.50
N LYS A 133 -3.58 -12.05 27.17
CA LYS A 133 -4.14 -13.34 27.54
C LYS A 133 -3.38 -14.52 26.94
N TYR A 134 -3.06 -14.48 25.66
CA TYR A 134 -2.43 -15.62 24.98
C TYR A 134 -0.92 -15.69 25.19
N LYS A 135 -0.25 -14.56 25.39
CA LYS A 135 1.22 -14.50 25.48
C LYS A 135 1.74 -14.35 26.92
N ALA A 136 0.92 -13.83 27.80
CA ALA A 136 1.25 -13.64 29.23
C ALA A 136 0.14 -14.10 30.19
N GLN A 137 -0.75 -15.00 29.77
CA GLN A 137 -1.80 -15.61 30.60
C GLN A 137 -2.73 -14.60 31.29
N GLY A 138 -2.85 -13.39 30.74
CA GLY A 138 -3.61 -12.28 31.33
C GLY A 138 -2.88 -11.54 32.47
N ASP A 139 -1.61 -11.84 32.72
CA ASP A 139 -0.79 -11.24 33.79
C ASP A 139 0.14 -10.16 33.21
N VAL A 140 -0.11 -8.90 33.61
CA VAL A 140 0.68 -7.73 33.21
C VAL A 140 2.13 -7.82 33.72
N SER A 141 2.35 -8.40 34.91
CA SER A 141 3.68 -8.54 35.46
C SER A 141 4.53 -9.51 34.65
N LEU A 142 3.92 -10.62 34.23
CA LEU A 142 4.56 -11.61 33.36
C LEU A 142 4.81 -11.02 31.96
N PHE A 143 3.88 -10.17 31.45
CA PHE A 143 4.09 -9.45 30.19
C PHE A 143 5.33 -8.56 30.29
N ASN A 144 5.39 -7.72 31.34
CA ASN A 144 6.50 -6.79 31.54
C ASN A 144 7.86 -7.53 31.71
N GLU A 145 7.90 -8.64 32.47
CA GLU A 145 9.07 -9.47 32.57
C GLU A 145 9.59 -9.98 31.21
N LYS A 146 8.67 -10.49 30.37
CA LYS A 146 9.00 -10.96 29.02
C LYS A 146 9.44 -9.85 28.08
N CYS A 147 8.95 -8.62 28.28
CA CYS A 147 9.24 -7.47 27.43
C CYS A 147 10.43 -6.63 27.92
N GLU A 148 11.02 -6.94 29.08
CA GLU A 148 12.17 -6.23 29.62
C GLU A 148 13.33 -6.14 28.61
N LYS A 149 13.60 -7.25 27.89
CA LYS A 149 14.65 -7.30 26.85
C LYS A 149 14.43 -6.36 25.66
N TYR A 150 13.20 -5.91 25.44
CA TYR A 150 12.84 -4.96 24.37
C TYR A 150 12.78 -3.51 24.87
N GLY A 151 12.84 -3.28 26.18
CA GLY A 151 12.79 -1.95 26.80
C GLY A 151 11.41 -1.29 26.79
N PHE A 152 10.31 -2.06 26.87
CA PHE A 152 8.95 -1.52 27.00
C PHE A 152 8.08 -2.36 27.95
N THR A 153 7.00 -1.75 28.43
CA THR A 153 5.99 -2.37 29.31
C THR A 153 4.68 -2.63 28.56
N TYR A 154 3.70 -3.24 29.24
CA TYR A 154 2.34 -3.40 28.71
C TYR A 154 1.64 -2.05 28.44
N GLU A 155 1.94 -1.04 29.25
CA GLU A 155 1.40 0.32 29.03
C GLU A 155 1.96 0.91 27.74
N ASP A 156 3.27 0.80 27.51
CA ASP A 156 3.94 1.29 26.30
C ASP A 156 3.49 0.55 25.05
N PHE A 157 3.35 -0.78 25.16
CA PHE A 157 2.74 -1.61 24.13
C PHE A 157 1.32 -1.14 23.77
N SER A 158 0.50 -0.81 24.78
CA SER A 158 -0.88 -0.32 24.53
C SER A 158 -0.89 1.06 23.90
N ASN A 159 0.07 1.94 24.26
CA ASN A 159 0.25 3.24 23.64
C ASN A 159 0.68 3.10 22.17
N ALA A 160 1.64 2.22 21.90
CA ALA A 160 2.08 1.91 20.53
C ALA A 160 0.95 1.28 19.70
N ALA A 161 0.15 0.39 20.28
CA ALA A 161 -1.03 -0.19 19.63
C ALA A 161 -2.04 0.89 19.22
N ALA A 162 -2.33 1.85 20.11
CA ALA A 162 -3.22 2.97 19.81
C ALA A 162 -2.66 3.90 18.72
N LEU A 163 -1.35 4.03 18.64
CA LEU A 163 -0.67 4.78 17.59
C LEU A 163 -0.77 4.06 16.25
N LEU A 164 -0.42 2.78 16.21
CA LEU A 164 -0.53 1.94 15.00
C LEU A 164 -1.95 1.84 14.47
N TYR A 165 -2.95 1.73 15.35
CA TYR A 165 -4.36 1.74 14.97
C TYR A 165 -4.73 2.99 14.18
N LYS A 166 -4.30 4.15 14.66
CA LYS A 166 -4.55 5.43 13.97
C LYS A 166 -3.79 5.51 12.65
N ALA A 167 -2.52 5.09 12.65
CA ALA A 167 -1.69 5.11 11.45
C ALA A 167 -2.26 4.24 10.32
N GLN A 168 -2.73 3.03 10.64
CA GLN A 168 -3.33 2.12 9.65
C GLN A 168 -4.66 2.61 9.07
N ARG A 169 -5.32 3.57 9.73
CA ARG A 169 -6.58 4.15 9.26
C ARG A 169 -6.44 5.48 8.55
N ALA A 170 -5.25 6.06 8.55
CA ALA A 170 -5.04 7.40 8.01
C ALA A 170 -5.32 7.48 6.50
N GLU A 171 -4.94 6.46 5.73
CA GLU A 171 -5.22 6.36 4.30
C GLU A 171 -6.73 6.39 4.03
N VAL A 172 -7.49 5.52 4.70
CA VAL A 172 -8.96 5.46 4.55
C VAL A 172 -9.64 6.74 5.03
N ILE A 173 -9.10 7.39 6.06
CA ILE A 173 -9.63 8.68 6.53
C ILE A 173 -9.46 9.78 5.47
N LEU A 174 -8.36 9.78 4.73
CA LEU A 174 -8.13 10.76 3.66
C LEU A 174 -8.95 10.43 2.41
N TYR A 175 -8.85 9.22 1.93
CA TYR A 175 -9.33 8.86 0.60
C TYR A 175 -10.63 8.06 0.58
N GLY A 176 -11.15 7.64 1.75
CA GLY A 176 -12.35 6.81 1.87
C GLY A 176 -12.08 5.32 1.62
N GLU A 177 -13.07 4.49 1.94
CA GLU A 177 -13.04 3.08 1.53
C GLU A 177 -13.11 3.04 -0.01
N GLU A 178 -12.30 2.21 -0.64
CA GLU A 178 -12.23 2.08 -2.12
C GLU A 178 -11.98 3.40 -2.87
N GLY A 179 -11.38 4.41 -2.22
CA GLY A 179 -11.03 5.67 -2.87
C GLY A 179 -12.19 6.63 -3.15
N GLU A 180 -13.33 6.46 -2.49
CA GLU A 180 -14.56 7.27 -2.71
C GLU A 180 -14.36 8.78 -2.56
N ASN A 181 -13.34 9.21 -1.79
CA ASN A 181 -12.99 10.59 -1.57
C ASN A 181 -11.96 11.14 -2.58
N LEU A 182 -11.39 10.34 -3.47
CA LEU A 182 -10.41 10.78 -4.48
C LEU A 182 -10.96 11.88 -5.39
N LYS A 183 -12.26 11.93 -5.60
CA LYS A 183 -12.93 13.05 -6.31
C LYS A 183 -12.66 14.43 -5.70
N ASN A 184 -12.20 14.51 -4.44
CA ASN A 184 -11.81 15.74 -3.79
C ASN A 184 -10.35 16.13 -4.08
N PHE A 185 -9.61 15.30 -4.82
CA PHE A 185 -8.20 15.43 -5.16
C PHE A 185 -7.98 15.35 -6.69
N PRO A 186 -8.71 16.16 -7.49
CA PRO A 186 -8.70 16.00 -8.95
C PRO A 186 -7.34 16.31 -9.58
N GLU A 187 -6.56 17.26 -9.02
CA GLU A 187 -5.25 17.62 -9.54
C GLU A 187 -4.22 16.49 -9.31
N GLU A 188 -4.27 15.86 -8.15
CA GLU A 188 -3.42 14.73 -7.79
C GLU A 188 -3.78 13.49 -8.61
N CYS A 189 -5.07 13.22 -8.79
CA CYS A 189 -5.53 12.12 -9.64
C CYS A 189 -5.09 12.33 -11.09
N GLU A 190 -5.25 13.53 -11.63
CA GLU A 190 -4.80 13.84 -13.00
C GLU A 190 -3.29 13.72 -13.15
N LYS A 191 -2.53 14.20 -12.15
CA LYS A 191 -1.07 14.05 -12.13
C LYS A 191 -0.68 12.57 -12.16
N TYR A 192 -1.32 11.72 -11.33
CA TYR A 192 -1.05 10.30 -11.31
C TYR A 192 -1.49 9.62 -12.62
N PHE A 193 -2.70 9.92 -13.11
CA PHE A 193 -3.20 9.42 -14.38
C PHE A 193 -2.27 9.79 -15.56
N SER A 194 -1.64 10.96 -15.49
CA SER A 194 -0.68 11.40 -16.51
C SER A 194 0.52 10.47 -16.70
N THR A 195 0.79 9.59 -15.76
CA THR A 195 1.89 8.62 -15.84
C THR A 195 1.49 7.31 -16.55
N TYR A 196 0.21 7.12 -16.87
CA TYR A 196 -0.25 5.94 -17.59
C TYR A 196 -0.04 6.04 -19.09
N SER A 197 0.29 4.91 -19.70
CA SER A 197 0.26 4.70 -21.16
C SER A 197 -1.04 4.01 -21.53
N HIS A 198 -1.81 4.62 -22.46
CA HIS A 198 -3.04 4.03 -23.00
C HIS A 198 -2.73 3.35 -24.35
N VAL A 199 -2.97 2.05 -24.44
CA VAL A 199 -2.65 1.24 -25.62
C VAL A 199 -3.78 0.28 -25.97
N SER A 200 -3.89 -0.03 -27.26
CA SER A 200 -4.64 -1.20 -27.73
C SER A 200 -3.68 -2.34 -28.02
N LEU A 201 -4.05 -3.55 -27.64
CA LEU A 201 -3.26 -4.77 -27.81
C LEU A 201 -4.02 -5.75 -28.70
N LEU A 202 -3.41 -6.13 -29.81
CA LEU A 202 -3.94 -7.10 -30.75
C LEU A 202 -3.04 -8.35 -30.72
N PHE A 203 -3.49 -9.38 -30.00
CA PHE A 203 -2.78 -10.66 -29.91
C PHE A 203 -3.20 -11.58 -31.04
N LEU A 204 -2.22 -12.19 -31.69
CA LEU A 204 -2.41 -13.28 -32.62
C LEU A 204 -1.57 -14.47 -32.16
N ARG A 205 -2.25 -15.50 -31.68
CA ARG A 205 -1.60 -16.74 -31.26
C ARG A 205 -1.10 -17.52 -32.49
N ASP A 206 -0.04 -18.29 -32.33
CA ASP A 206 0.60 -19.04 -33.42
C ASP A 206 0.43 -20.56 -33.31
N GLU A 207 0.22 -21.10 -32.11
CA GLU A 207 0.12 -22.55 -31.90
C GLU A 207 -1.25 -23.01 -31.37
N THR A 208 -1.85 -22.21 -30.48
CA THR A 208 -3.07 -22.60 -29.75
C THR A 208 -4.19 -21.59 -29.85
N LEU A 209 -5.43 -22.07 -29.80
CA LEU A 209 -6.64 -21.25 -29.67
C LEU A 209 -7.41 -21.66 -28.42
N VAL A 210 -8.22 -20.73 -27.90
CA VAL A 210 -9.21 -21.04 -26.87
C VAL A 210 -10.21 -22.07 -27.42
N ALA A 211 -10.44 -23.15 -26.71
CA ALA A 211 -11.44 -24.15 -27.09
C ALA A 211 -12.83 -23.60 -26.83
N THR A 212 -13.72 -23.73 -27.83
CA THR A 212 -15.14 -23.35 -27.71
C THR A 212 -16.03 -24.57 -27.89
N ASP A 213 -17.19 -24.59 -27.22
CA ASP A 213 -18.24 -25.56 -27.43
C ASP A 213 -19.03 -25.29 -28.72
N ALA A 214 -20.08 -26.10 -29.00
CA ALA A 214 -20.89 -25.97 -30.20
C ALA A 214 -21.74 -24.66 -30.21
N GLU A 215 -21.94 -24.08 -29.09
CA GLU A 215 -22.66 -22.82 -28.86
C GLU A 215 -21.74 -21.59 -28.91
N GLY A 216 -20.39 -21.80 -28.99
CA GLY A 216 -19.37 -20.75 -29.03
C GLY A 216 -18.88 -20.29 -27.65
N ASN A 217 -19.29 -20.94 -26.55
CA ASN A 217 -18.80 -20.59 -25.22
C ASN A 217 -17.42 -21.21 -24.96
N TYR A 218 -16.60 -20.55 -24.16
CA TYR A 218 -15.30 -21.05 -23.75
C TYR A 218 -15.42 -22.33 -22.94
N VAL A 219 -14.70 -23.37 -23.36
CA VAL A 219 -14.58 -24.61 -22.58
C VAL A 219 -13.68 -24.34 -21.38
N LYS A 220 -14.14 -24.78 -20.22
CA LYS A 220 -13.38 -24.67 -18.96
C LYS A 220 -13.09 -26.06 -18.40
N ASP A 221 -11.95 -26.20 -17.74
CA ASP A 221 -11.59 -27.40 -16.99
C ASP A 221 -12.35 -27.49 -15.65
N ASP A 222 -12.11 -28.57 -14.90
CA ASP A 222 -12.73 -28.81 -13.58
C ASP A 222 -12.34 -27.74 -12.53
N GLU A 223 -11.26 -27.00 -12.76
CA GLU A 223 -10.77 -25.90 -11.90
C GLU A 223 -11.32 -24.52 -12.34
N GLY A 224 -12.03 -24.47 -13.47
CA GLY A 224 -12.63 -23.26 -14.03
C GLY A 224 -11.72 -22.48 -14.97
N ASN A 225 -10.53 -23.00 -15.31
CA ASN A 225 -9.61 -22.36 -16.24
C ASN A 225 -10.04 -22.60 -17.69
N VAL A 226 -9.78 -21.64 -18.54
CA VAL A 226 -10.03 -21.75 -19.99
C VAL A 226 -9.11 -22.81 -20.60
N VAL A 227 -9.69 -23.73 -21.38
CA VAL A 227 -8.97 -24.79 -22.08
C VAL A 227 -8.48 -24.28 -23.42
N PHE A 228 -7.23 -24.55 -23.76
CA PHE A 228 -6.65 -24.29 -25.06
C PHE A 228 -6.55 -25.58 -25.87
N ARG A 229 -6.67 -25.47 -27.19
CA ARG A 229 -6.44 -26.53 -28.14
C ARG A 229 -5.41 -26.13 -29.19
N ASP A 230 -4.74 -27.11 -29.79
CA ASP A 230 -3.84 -26.86 -30.90
C ASP A 230 -4.60 -26.32 -32.10
N MET A 231 -3.99 -25.37 -32.82
CA MET A 231 -4.48 -24.91 -34.13
C MET A 231 -4.29 -25.98 -35.21
N THR A 232 -5.25 -26.02 -36.10
CA THR A 232 -5.09 -26.72 -37.38
C THR A 232 -4.11 -25.99 -38.31
N GLU A 233 -3.57 -26.65 -39.32
CA GLU A 233 -2.71 -26.00 -40.33
C GLU A 233 -3.40 -24.83 -41.04
N TRP A 234 -4.71 -24.93 -41.26
CA TRP A 234 -5.49 -23.88 -41.88
C TRP A 234 -5.62 -22.66 -40.95
N GLU A 235 -5.92 -22.85 -39.69
CA GLU A 235 -6.01 -21.76 -38.70
C GLU A 235 -4.70 -21.02 -38.53
N ARG A 236 -3.56 -21.77 -38.51
CA ARG A 236 -2.22 -21.14 -38.48
C ARG A 236 -1.96 -20.30 -39.71
N ALA A 237 -2.27 -20.80 -40.89
CA ALA A 237 -2.09 -20.07 -42.15
C ALA A 237 -2.97 -18.83 -42.19
N GLU A 238 -4.18 -18.86 -41.65
CA GLU A 238 -5.07 -17.70 -41.53
C GLU A 238 -4.50 -16.65 -40.55
N ARG A 239 -3.96 -17.08 -39.41
CA ARG A 239 -3.31 -16.17 -38.46
C ARG A 239 -2.06 -15.51 -39.03
N GLU A 240 -1.22 -16.28 -39.70
CA GLU A 240 -0.03 -15.76 -40.38
C GLU A 240 -0.39 -14.74 -41.48
N ALA A 241 -1.40 -15.04 -42.32
CA ALA A 241 -1.87 -14.13 -43.32
C ALA A 241 -2.41 -12.82 -42.72
N LEU A 242 -3.11 -12.89 -41.59
CA LEU A 242 -3.60 -11.73 -40.85
C LEU A 242 -2.44 -10.90 -40.31
N ALA A 243 -1.44 -11.52 -39.70
CA ALA A 243 -0.25 -10.83 -39.21
C ALA A 243 0.50 -10.11 -40.36
N GLU A 244 0.67 -10.77 -41.52
CA GLU A 244 1.30 -10.16 -42.70
C GLU A 244 0.49 -8.98 -43.25
N GLU A 245 -0.85 -9.08 -43.28
CA GLU A 245 -1.74 -7.97 -43.68
C GLU A 245 -1.52 -6.74 -42.76
N ILE A 246 -1.50 -6.95 -41.46
CA ILE A 246 -1.29 -5.88 -40.45
C ILE A 246 0.12 -5.26 -40.62
N ARG A 247 1.18 -6.11 -40.68
CA ARG A 247 2.56 -5.65 -40.93
C ARG A 247 2.67 -4.82 -42.20
N GLY A 248 2.04 -5.26 -43.29
CA GLY A 248 2.06 -4.57 -44.55
C GLY A 248 1.45 -3.16 -44.45
N LYS A 249 0.34 -3.01 -43.76
CA LYS A 249 -0.33 -1.72 -43.55
C LYS A 249 0.47 -0.78 -42.65
N ILE A 250 1.02 -1.31 -41.53
CA ILE A 250 1.88 -0.54 -40.62
C ILE A 250 3.12 -0.05 -41.37
N SER A 251 3.81 -0.93 -42.10
CA SER A 251 5.02 -0.60 -42.87
C SER A 251 4.77 0.41 -43.98
N ALA A 252 3.59 0.38 -44.59
CA ALA A 252 3.17 1.34 -45.61
C ALA A 252 2.73 2.68 -45.03
N GLY A 253 2.62 2.82 -43.70
CA GLY A 253 2.07 4.00 -43.02
C GLY A 253 0.59 4.27 -43.37
N SER A 254 -0.15 3.21 -43.73
CA SER A 254 -1.54 3.29 -44.14
C SER A 254 -2.53 2.79 -43.08
N MET A 255 -2.04 2.27 -41.94
CA MET A 255 -2.87 1.84 -40.83
C MET A 255 -3.42 3.07 -40.09
N SER A 256 -4.72 3.17 -39.96
CA SER A 256 -5.38 4.12 -39.06
C SER A 256 -5.76 3.45 -37.73
N ALA A 257 -6.03 4.26 -36.69
CA ALA A 257 -6.51 3.75 -35.41
C ALA A 257 -7.80 2.93 -35.56
N ASP A 258 -8.79 3.46 -36.30
CA ASP A 258 -10.07 2.78 -36.55
C ASP A 258 -9.88 1.45 -37.29
N GLU A 259 -8.93 1.39 -38.25
CA GLU A 259 -8.61 0.13 -38.92
C GLU A 259 -7.94 -0.87 -37.99
N PHE A 260 -7.04 -0.40 -37.12
CA PHE A 260 -6.40 -1.25 -36.11
C PHE A 260 -7.43 -1.86 -35.16
N GLU A 261 -8.34 -1.04 -34.68
CA GLU A 261 -9.47 -1.49 -33.83
C GLU A 261 -10.36 -2.51 -34.58
N GLY A 262 -10.58 -2.31 -35.89
CA GLY A 262 -11.32 -3.26 -36.72
C GLY A 262 -10.71 -4.66 -36.78
N TYR A 263 -9.40 -4.80 -36.53
CA TYR A 263 -8.73 -6.11 -36.44
C TYR A 263 -8.92 -6.81 -35.10
N LEU A 264 -9.30 -6.08 -34.04
CA LEU A 264 -9.47 -6.67 -32.69
C LEU A 264 -10.50 -7.79 -32.70
N ALA A 265 -11.60 -7.65 -33.45
CA ALA A 265 -12.63 -8.69 -33.61
C ALA A 265 -12.11 -9.99 -34.30
N ARG A 266 -10.95 -9.95 -34.94
CA ARG A 266 -10.30 -11.08 -35.61
C ARG A 266 -9.07 -11.57 -34.83
N SER A 267 -8.77 -10.95 -33.69
CA SER A 267 -7.64 -11.26 -32.83
C SER A 267 -8.02 -12.25 -31.72
N ASP A 268 -7.05 -12.62 -30.92
CA ASP A 268 -7.21 -13.42 -29.72
C ASP A 268 -7.20 -12.54 -28.44
N SER A 269 -7.40 -11.23 -28.60
CA SER A 269 -7.47 -10.29 -27.49
C SER A 269 -8.80 -10.41 -26.75
N ASP A 270 -8.78 -10.09 -25.46
CA ASP A 270 -10.01 -10.01 -24.66
C ASP A 270 -10.95 -8.92 -25.20
N GLU A 271 -12.20 -9.29 -25.49
CA GLU A 271 -13.16 -8.41 -26.14
C GLU A 271 -13.46 -7.16 -25.29
N GLN A 272 -13.61 -7.33 -23.98
CA GLN A 272 -13.92 -6.23 -23.06
C GLN A 272 -12.75 -5.25 -22.93
N MET A 273 -11.54 -5.77 -22.81
CA MET A 273 -10.33 -4.95 -22.74
C MET A 273 -9.97 -4.34 -24.11
N SER A 274 -10.35 -4.98 -25.21
CA SER A 274 -10.11 -4.44 -26.55
C SER A 274 -10.95 -3.19 -26.86
N GLU A 275 -12.15 -3.05 -26.27
CA GLU A 275 -13.00 -1.87 -26.44
C GLU A 275 -12.52 -0.64 -25.67
N SER A 276 -11.97 -0.83 -24.46
CA SER A 276 -11.50 0.27 -23.59
C SER A 276 -10.00 0.54 -23.68
N GLY A 277 -9.23 -0.40 -24.23
CA GLY A 277 -7.78 -0.39 -24.23
C GLY A 277 -7.18 -0.79 -22.88
N TYR A 278 -5.86 -0.82 -22.85
CA TYR A 278 -5.08 -1.14 -21.67
C TYR A 278 -4.36 0.11 -21.16
N TYR A 279 -4.32 0.26 -19.85
CA TYR A 279 -3.62 1.36 -19.19
C TYR A 279 -2.44 0.80 -18.37
N PHE A 280 -1.21 1.13 -18.77
CA PHE A 280 0.01 0.68 -18.11
C PHE A 280 0.72 1.81 -17.40
N ASN A 281 1.11 1.56 -16.15
CA ASN A 281 1.95 2.43 -15.33
C ASN A 281 2.99 1.58 -14.60
N PRO A 282 4.30 1.93 -14.61
CA PRO A 282 5.34 1.13 -13.96
C PRO A 282 5.12 0.88 -12.46
N SER A 283 4.34 1.74 -11.79
CA SER A 283 4.04 1.65 -10.37
C SER A 283 2.72 0.92 -10.07
N ALA A 284 1.92 0.58 -11.11
CA ALA A 284 0.60 -0.02 -10.93
C ALA A 284 0.69 -1.54 -10.72
N THR A 285 -0.08 -2.04 -9.76
CA THR A 285 -0.16 -3.48 -9.46
C THR A 285 -0.69 -4.27 -10.65
N THR A 286 -1.71 -3.75 -11.34
CA THR A 286 -2.29 -4.37 -12.53
C THR A 286 -1.27 -4.49 -13.66
N THR A 287 -0.44 -3.47 -13.87
CA THR A 287 0.68 -3.51 -14.83
C THR A 287 1.69 -4.58 -14.46
N ALA A 288 2.07 -4.68 -13.18
CA ALA A 288 3.01 -5.70 -12.71
C ALA A 288 2.47 -7.13 -12.92
N LEU A 289 1.19 -7.35 -12.62
CA LEU A 289 0.55 -8.65 -12.85
C LEU A 289 0.50 -9.00 -14.35
N PHE A 290 0.19 -8.06 -15.22
CA PHE A 290 0.21 -8.28 -16.67
C PHE A 290 1.63 -8.58 -17.17
N ALA A 291 2.64 -7.89 -16.64
CA ALA A 291 4.03 -8.07 -17.00
C ALA A 291 4.59 -9.47 -16.59
N GLU A 292 4.01 -10.17 -15.62
CA GLU A 292 4.40 -11.56 -15.29
C GLU A 292 4.31 -12.48 -16.49
N SER A 293 3.38 -12.23 -17.43
CA SER A 293 3.18 -13.03 -18.64
C SER A 293 3.68 -12.35 -19.91
N TYR A 294 3.71 -10.99 -19.92
CA TYR A 294 3.92 -10.18 -21.14
C TYR A 294 4.81 -8.97 -20.87
N ALA A 295 5.98 -9.18 -20.25
CA ALA A 295 6.90 -8.08 -19.87
C ALA A 295 7.31 -7.25 -21.09
N GLU A 296 7.62 -7.87 -22.23
CA GLU A 296 8.06 -7.20 -23.46
C GLU A 296 6.97 -6.31 -24.06
N VAL A 297 5.70 -6.70 -23.89
CA VAL A 297 4.53 -5.89 -24.31
C VAL A 297 4.41 -4.64 -23.44
N VAL A 298 4.51 -4.80 -22.11
CA VAL A 298 4.44 -3.69 -21.16
C VAL A 298 5.60 -2.71 -21.40
N ASP A 299 6.84 -3.20 -21.48
CA ASP A 299 8.02 -2.37 -21.72
C ASP A 299 7.89 -1.58 -23.02
N SER A 300 7.42 -2.23 -24.09
CA SER A 300 7.16 -1.60 -25.37
C SER A 300 6.09 -0.53 -25.29
N ALA A 301 4.95 -0.82 -24.63
CA ALA A 301 3.84 0.10 -24.48
C ALA A 301 4.23 1.37 -23.70
N LEU A 302 5.07 1.22 -22.67
CA LEU A 302 5.59 2.34 -21.88
C LEU A 302 6.54 3.23 -22.69
N ASP A 303 7.40 2.64 -23.55
CA ASP A 303 8.41 3.35 -24.34
C ASP A 303 7.85 4.00 -25.63
N MET A 304 6.71 3.55 -26.15
CA MET A 304 6.11 4.07 -27.40
C MET A 304 5.67 5.52 -27.29
N GLN A 305 5.63 6.20 -28.44
CA GLN A 305 5.03 7.52 -28.59
C GLN A 305 3.54 7.41 -29.03
N ILE A 306 2.74 8.42 -28.70
CA ILE A 306 1.33 8.49 -29.12
C ILE A 306 1.25 8.40 -30.65
N GLY A 307 0.35 7.55 -31.15
CA GLY A 307 0.17 7.28 -32.58
C GLY A 307 1.15 6.26 -33.17
N GLU A 308 2.08 5.72 -32.35
CA GLU A 308 3.02 4.69 -32.79
C GLU A 308 2.35 3.31 -32.82
N TYR A 309 2.76 2.50 -33.81
CA TYR A 309 2.46 1.07 -33.88
C TYR A 309 3.74 0.28 -33.62
N ARG A 310 3.65 -0.80 -32.87
CA ARG A 310 4.80 -1.69 -32.59
C ARG A 310 4.35 -3.14 -32.62
N GLU A 311 5.20 -4.00 -33.15
CA GLU A 311 5.06 -5.45 -33.10
C GLU A 311 6.00 -5.99 -32.03
N VAL A 312 5.53 -6.93 -31.22
CA VAL A 312 6.28 -7.59 -30.16
C VAL A 312 6.02 -9.09 -30.23
N ASP A 313 7.09 -9.88 -30.31
CA ASP A 313 7.00 -11.33 -30.17
C ASP A 313 6.75 -11.70 -28.70
N THR A 314 5.81 -12.61 -28.47
CA THR A 314 5.47 -13.12 -27.13
C THR A 314 5.59 -14.62 -27.09
N SER A 315 5.53 -15.20 -25.89
CA SER A 315 5.55 -16.66 -25.68
C SER A 315 4.36 -17.42 -26.30
N VAL A 316 3.33 -16.71 -26.75
CA VAL A 316 2.08 -17.30 -27.29
C VAL A 316 1.79 -16.89 -28.72
N GLY A 317 2.65 -16.08 -29.35
CA GLY A 317 2.49 -15.55 -30.70
C GLY A 317 2.94 -14.11 -30.79
N VAL A 318 2.34 -13.31 -31.67
CA VAL A 318 2.69 -11.91 -31.89
C VAL A 318 1.65 -10.98 -31.27
N CYS A 319 2.10 -9.88 -30.66
CA CYS A 319 1.26 -8.79 -30.20
C CYS A 319 1.55 -7.53 -31.03
N PHE A 320 0.55 -6.96 -31.67
CA PHE A 320 0.62 -5.61 -32.24
C PHE A 320 0.06 -4.62 -31.22
N ILE A 321 0.78 -3.52 -31.01
CA ILE A 321 0.45 -2.47 -30.05
C ILE A 321 0.20 -1.19 -30.82
N TYR A 322 -0.87 -0.48 -30.47
CA TYR A 322 -1.09 0.89 -30.88
C TYR A 322 -1.23 1.79 -29.66
N LYS A 323 -0.49 2.91 -29.59
CA LYS A 323 -0.55 3.84 -28.46
C LYS A 323 -1.48 5.00 -28.76
N TYR A 324 -2.54 5.07 -27.96
CA TYR A 324 -3.52 6.15 -28.02
C TYR A 324 -3.05 7.42 -27.33
N GLU A 325 -3.66 8.53 -27.69
CA GLU A 325 -3.80 9.65 -26.78
C GLU A 325 -4.70 9.22 -25.61
N ARG A 326 -4.33 9.58 -24.38
CA ARG A 326 -5.13 9.20 -23.21
C ARG A 326 -6.51 9.86 -23.29
N THR A 327 -7.54 9.10 -23.01
CA THR A 327 -8.89 9.64 -22.86
C THR A 327 -8.93 10.50 -21.60
N GLU A 328 -9.36 11.76 -21.72
CA GLU A 328 -9.51 12.65 -20.56
C GLU A 328 -10.43 12.00 -19.52
N ALA A 329 -9.94 11.96 -18.26
CA ALA A 329 -10.67 11.47 -17.10
C ALA A 329 -11.26 10.05 -17.24
N ALA A 330 -10.61 9.15 -17.98
CA ALA A 330 -11.03 7.73 -18.04
C ALA A 330 -11.14 7.10 -16.64
N TYR A 331 -10.31 7.55 -15.70
CA TYR A 331 -10.36 7.16 -14.29
C TYR A 331 -11.60 7.69 -13.53
N ALA A 332 -12.37 8.61 -14.09
CA ALA A 332 -13.58 9.16 -13.48
C ALA A 332 -14.88 8.56 -14.06
N ASP A 333 -14.77 7.74 -15.09
CA ASP A 333 -15.90 7.05 -15.74
C ASP A 333 -16.09 5.68 -15.07
N ALA A 334 -17.16 5.56 -14.27
CA ALA A 334 -17.48 4.33 -13.54
C ALA A 334 -17.87 3.16 -14.47
N ASP A 335 -18.23 3.42 -15.72
CA ASP A 335 -18.53 2.40 -16.73
C ASP A 335 -17.24 1.90 -17.42
N ASN A 336 -16.11 2.58 -17.25
CA ASN A 336 -14.82 2.16 -17.78
C ASN A 336 -14.19 1.08 -16.85
N PRO A 337 -13.78 -0.09 -17.37
CA PRO A 337 -13.12 -1.13 -16.58
C PRO A 337 -11.88 -0.66 -15.81
N PHE A 338 -11.17 0.33 -16.34
CA PHE A 338 -10.01 0.94 -15.71
C PHE A 338 -10.32 1.69 -14.40
N PHE A 339 -11.59 2.07 -14.19
CA PHE A 339 -12.00 2.87 -13.03
C PHE A 339 -11.59 2.27 -11.68
N SER A 340 -11.92 0.99 -11.44
CA SER A 340 -11.60 0.31 -10.18
C SER A 340 -10.10 0.09 -10.00
N ASP A 341 -9.41 -0.27 -11.08
CA ASP A 341 -7.96 -0.51 -11.07
C ASP A 341 -7.20 0.78 -10.77
N PHE A 342 -7.62 1.89 -11.40
CA PHE A 342 -7.02 3.20 -11.14
C PHE A 342 -7.10 3.57 -9.65
N TYR A 343 -8.27 3.43 -9.03
CA TYR A 343 -8.42 3.79 -7.62
C TYR A 343 -7.64 2.88 -6.68
N ALA A 344 -7.55 1.59 -6.97
CA ALA A 344 -6.76 0.66 -6.20
C ALA A 344 -5.25 1.01 -6.19
N ASP A 345 -4.75 1.52 -7.31
CA ASP A 345 -3.35 1.93 -7.45
C ASP A 345 -3.11 3.40 -7.01
N ALA A 346 -4.06 4.31 -7.28
CA ALA A 346 -3.92 5.73 -6.98
C ALA A 346 -3.90 6.02 -5.46
N VAL A 347 -4.74 5.36 -4.67
CA VAL A 347 -4.82 5.58 -3.22
C VAL A 347 -3.48 5.35 -2.53
N PRO A 348 -2.83 4.18 -2.63
CA PRO A 348 -1.54 3.95 -1.99
C PRO A 348 -0.43 4.86 -2.54
N TYR A 349 -0.45 5.18 -3.85
CA TYR A 349 0.51 6.10 -4.43
C TYR A 349 0.38 7.51 -3.85
N LEU A 350 -0.82 8.09 -3.88
CA LEU A 350 -1.07 9.44 -3.36
C LEU A 350 -0.84 9.52 -1.85
N TYR A 351 -1.20 8.48 -1.11
CA TYR A 351 -0.90 8.40 0.31
C TYR A 351 0.60 8.36 0.58
N GLY A 352 1.36 7.61 -0.23
CA GLY A 352 2.82 7.59 -0.20
C GLY A 352 3.43 8.98 -0.44
N GLU A 353 2.94 9.74 -1.43
CA GLU A 353 3.36 11.11 -1.70
C GLU A 353 3.11 12.03 -0.49
N VAL A 354 1.94 11.95 0.14
CA VAL A 354 1.61 12.70 1.36
C VAL A 354 2.57 12.36 2.50
N LEU A 355 2.85 11.09 2.72
CA LEU A 355 3.82 10.68 3.74
C LEU A 355 5.23 11.17 3.42
N ALA A 356 5.67 11.06 2.16
CA ALA A 356 6.98 11.51 1.73
C ALA A 356 7.18 13.03 1.91
N GLU A 357 6.14 13.84 1.69
CA GLU A 357 6.17 15.29 1.92
C GLU A 357 6.24 15.64 3.41
N LEU A 358 5.51 14.90 4.25
CA LEU A 358 5.34 15.27 5.66
C LEU A 358 6.41 14.67 6.59
N THR A 359 6.92 13.47 6.31
CA THR A 359 7.90 12.78 7.17
C THR A 359 9.19 13.55 7.44
N PRO A 360 9.75 14.34 6.49
CA PRO A 360 10.93 15.17 6.78
C PRO A 360 10.74 16.21 7.89
N ASN A 361 9.48 16.55 8.21
CA ASN A 361 9.14 17.53 9.25
C ASN A 361 9.04 16.90 10.65
N VAL A 362 9.20 15.59 10.78
CA VAL A 362 9.19 14.89 12.07
C VAL A 362 10.45 15.27 12.87
N LYS A 363 10.24 15.65 14.12
CA LYS A 363 11.32 16.06 15.02
C LYS A 363 11.75 14.89 15.89
N PHE A 364 12.95 14.38 15.64
CA PHE A 364 13.67 13.47 16.52
C PHE A 364 14.54 14.30 17.46
N LYS A 365 14.47 14.01 18.76
CA LYS A 365 15.31 14.68 19.77
C LYS A 365 16.62 13.92 19.95
N ASP A 366 17.62 14.57 20.54
CA ASP A 366 18.94 13.98 20.83
C ASP A 366 18.81 12.64 21.58
N ALA A 367 17.85 12.52 22.50
CA ALA A 367 17.59 11.27 23.21
C ALA A 367 17.16 10.09 22.30
N TYR A 368 16.61 10.34 21.11
CA TYR A 368 16.37 9.28 20.13
C TYR A 368 17.67 8.79 19.49
N GLU A 369 18.60 9.69 19.24
CA GLU A 369 19.91 9.34 18.64
C GLU A 369 20.77 8.48 19.59
N ASP A 370 20.48 8.55 20.91
CA ASP A 370 21.13 7.73 21.92
C ASP A 370 20.60 6.28 21.95
N ILE A 371 19.45 6.00 21.29
CA ILE A 371 18.86 4.65 21.21
C ILE A 371 19.69 3.79 20.25
N ASP A 372 20.27 2.70 20.73
CA ASP A 372 20.86 1.70 19.85
C ASP A 372 19.77 0.81 19.21
N VAL A 373 19.15 1.31 18.15
CA VAL A 373 18.05 0.62 17.45
C VAL A 373 18.46 -0.75 16.89
N VAL A 374 19.76 -0.97 16.65
CA VAL A 374 20.27 -2.27 16.17
C VAL A 374 20.36 -3.27 17.31
N ALA A 375 20.65 -2.82 18.54
CA ALA A 375 20.68 -3.69 19.71
C ALA A 375 19.28 -4.13 20.19
N ILE A 376 18.22 -3.36 19.93
CA ILE A 376 16.85 -3.75 20.28
C ILE A 376 16.49 -5.06 19.59
N PRO A 377 16.09 -6.12 20.33
CA PRO A 377 15.74 -7.39 19.71
C PRO A 377 14.50 -7.29 18.80
N MET A 378 14.45 -8.15 17.79
CA MET A 378 13.24 -8.35 16.98
C MET A 378 12.11 -8.90 17.85
N ILE A 379 10.89 -8.35 17.72
CA ILE A 379 9.73 -8.87 18.44
C ILE A 379 9.33 -10.24 17.87
N GLU A 380 9.06 -11.19 18.76
CA GLU A 380 8.74 -12.57 18.37
C GLU A 380 7.29 -12.95 18.70
N GLU A 381 6.74 -12.43 19.80
CA GLU A 381 5.47 -12.89 20.35
C GLU A 381 4.41 -11.80 20.52
N PHE A 382 4.80 -10.53 20.78
CA PHE A 382 3.91 -9.44 21.17
C PHE A 382 3.63 -8.46 20.02
N TYR A 383 3.45 -8.96 18.80
CA TYR A 383 3.15 -8.12 17.64
C TYR A 383 1.66 -8.14 17.28
N ILE A 384 1.18 -7.02 16.81
CA ILE A 384 -0.19 -6.84 16.35
C ILE A 384 -0.24 -7.22 14.87
N ARG A 385 -1.06 -8.21 14.52
CA ARG A 385 -1.33 -8.59 13.13
C ARG A 385 -2.51 -7.78 12.58
N GLU A 386 -3.55 -7.68 13.39
CA GLU A 386 -4.85 -7.16 13.02
C GLU A 386 -5.56 -6.63 14.25
N PHE A 387 -6.28 -5.53 14.12
CA PHE A 387 -7.09 -5.00 15.21
C PHE A 387 -8.47 -5.65 15.24
N LYS A 388 -8.93 -6.00 16.44
CA LYS A 388 -10.27 -6.52 16.66
C LYS A 388 -11.32 -5.47 16.29
N SER A 389 -12.41 -5.91 15.66
CA SER A 389 -13.55 -5.03 15.46
C SER A 389 -14.35 -4.90 16.76
N ALA A 390 -14.66 -3.67 17.16
CA ALA A 390 -15.58 -3.39 18.26
C ALA A 390 -17.06 -3.64 17.86
N LYS A 391 -17.34 -3.68 16.55
CA LYS A 391 -18.69 -4.02 16.02
C LYS A 391 -18.82 -5.53 15.94
N LYS A 392 -19.85 -6.06 16.60
CA LYS A 392 -20.32 -7.45 16.42
C LYS A 392 -21.26 -7.52 15.25
#